data_c4b7455d60bc92292c664fb269551e53
#
_entry.id   c4b7455d60bc92292c664fb269551e53
#
_cell.length_a   1.000
_cell.length_b   1.000
_cell.length_c   1.000
_cell.angle_alpha   90.00
_cell.angle_beta   90.00
_cell.angle_gamma   90.00
#
_symmetry.space_group_name_H-M   'P 1'
#
loop_
_entity.id
_entity.type
_entity.pdbx_description
1 polymer ?
#
loop_
_entity_poly.entity_id
_entity_poly.type
_entity_poly.pdbx_seq_one_letter_code
_entity_poly.pdbx_strand_id
1 'polypeptide(L)'
;MTALLNKIISIGGTTAHQHEKTQADVRADYIDGPEALICHVAESAGQVVGFQAVGVWPGLPQGWGDIGTFVAPGLQARGTGQALFAATCAAARARGLVALNATIRADNRPGLAFYARAGFVDYAEDPGWALEDGRVVGRVSRRFDL
;
A
#
# COMPACT_ATOMS: atom_id res chain seq x y z
N MET A 1 5.42 -6.30 11.51
CA MET A 1 4.57 -6.15 10.31
C MET A 1 3.37 -7.07 10.34
N THR A 2 3.52 -8.39 10.43
CA THR A 2 2.42 -9.39 10.34
C THR A 2 1.25 -9.11 11.30
N ALA A 3 1.51 -8.88 12.58
CA ALA A 3 0.46 -8.56 13.55
C ALA A 3 -0.31 -7.28 13.19
N LEU A 4 0.39 -6.25 12.67
CA LEU A 4 -0.24 -5.02 12.21
C LEU A 4 -1.13 -5.26 10.99
N LEU A 5 -0.63 -5.98 9.98
CA LEU A 5 -1.40 -6.29 8.77
C LEU A 5 -2.65 -7.10 9.11
N ASN A 6 -2.52 -8.16 9.91
CA ASN A 6 -3.65 -9.00 10.31
C ASN A 6 -4.70 -8.22 11.13
N LYS A 7 -4.26 -7.27 11.97
CA LYS A 7 -5.19 -6.37 12.65
C LYS A 7 -5.96 -5.48 11.65
N ILE A 8 -5.31 -4.97 10.60
CA ILE A 8 -5.97 -4.19 9.54
C ILE A 8 -6.94 -5.07 8.75
N ILE A 9 -6.55 -6.29 8.43
CA ILE A 9 -7.41 -7.27 7.73
C ILE A 9 -8.65 -7.58 8.55
N SER A 10 -8.50 -7.85 9.85
CA SER A 10 -9.63 -8.19 10.73
C SER A 10 -10.65 -7.06 10.89
N ILE A 11 -10.20 -5.80 10.83
CA ILE A 11 -11.09 -4.63 10.83
C ILE A 11 -11.82 -4.49 9.49
N GLY A 12 -11.15 -4.84 8.39
CA GLY A 12 -11.70 -4.77 7.05
C GLY A 12 -11.82 -3.36 6.48
N GLY A 13 -12.31 -3.26 5.24
CA GLY A 13 -12.67 -1.99 4.59
C GLY A 13 -11.51 -1.18 3.99
N THR A 14 -10.26 -1.49 4.32
CA THR A 14 -9.10 -0.68 3.88
C THR A 14 -8.06 -1.46 3.09
N THR A 15 -8.14 -2.77 3.06
CA THR A 15 -7.27 -3.65 2.27
C THR A 15 -8.07 -4.60 1.40
N ALA A 16 -7.46 -5.08 0.32
CA ALA A 16 -8.00 -6.15 -0.51
C ALA A 16 -7.86 -7.53 0.13
N HIS A 17 -6.92 -7.69 1.05
CA HIS A 17 -6.74 -8.96 1.77
C HIS A 17 -7.95 -9.25 2.66
N GLN A 18 -8.46 -10.48 2.58
CA GLN A 18 -9.61 -10.96 3.35
C GLN A 18 -9.23 -12.05 4.37
N HIS A 19 -8.04 -12.64 4.23
CA HIS A 19 -7.52 -13.69 5.10
C HIS A 19 -6.23 -13.25 5.79
N GLU A 20 -6.06 -13.70 7.03
CA GLU A 20 -4.83 -13.46 7.76
C GLU A 20 -3.61 -14.01 7.01
N LYS A 21 -2.51 -13.30 7.11
CA LYS A 21 -1.23 -13.66 6.51
C LYS A 21 -0.30 -14.26 7.57
N THR A 22 0.47 -15.26 7.18
CA THR A 22 1.60 -15.76 7.99
C THR A 22 2.80 -14.81 7.90
N GLN A 23 3.79 -15.01 8.76
CA GLN A 23 5.04 -14.26 8.64
C GLN A 23 5.77 -14.56 7.32
N ALA A 24 5.67 -15.78 6.82
CA ALA A 24 6.26 -16.18 5.54
C ALA A 24 5.58 -15.45 4.38
N ASP A 25 4.24 -15.34 4.39
CA ASP A 25 3.51 -14.59 3.37
C ASP A 25 3.89 -13.11 3.38
N VAL A 26 3.89 -12.47 4.56
CA VAL A 26 4.27 -11.05 4.68
C VAL A 26 5.71 -10.80 4.23
N ARG A 27 6.61 -11.74 4.51
CA ARG A 27 8.00 -11.66 4.07
C ARG A 27 8.10 -11.77 2.53
N ALA A 28 7.41 -12.75 1.95
CA ALA A 28 7.39 -12.93 0.49
C ALA A 28 6.71 -11.77 -0.23
N ASP A 29 5.56 -11.28 0.29
CA ASP A 29 4.79 -10.22 -0.37
C ASP A 29 5.50 -8.85 -0.30
N TYR A 30 6.25 -8.55 0.78
CA TYR A 30 6.68 -7.18 1.06
C TYR A 30 8.17 -6.97 1.32
N ILE A 31 8.98 -8.03 1.54
CA ILE A 31 10.36 -7.87 1.98
C ILE A 31 11.36 -8.46 0.98
N ASP A 32 11.30 -9.75 0.72
CA ASP A 32 12.31 -10.47 -0.06
C ASP A 32 11.76 -11.44 -1.12
N GLY A 33 10.47 -11.35 -1.43
CA GLY A 33 9.90 -12.07 -2.57
C GLY A 33 10.32 -11.44 -3.91
N PRO A 34 10.10 -12.16 -5.02
CA PRO A 34 10.60 -11.75 -6.34
C PRO A 34 10.02 -10.42 -6.85
N GLU A 35 8.86 -10.03 -6.35
CA GLU A 35 8.19 -8.79 -6.74
C GLU A 35 8.43 -7.65 -5.74
N ALA A 36 9.00 -7.92 -4.55
CA ALA A 36 9.25 -6.92 -3.52
C ALA A 36 10.50 -6.09 -3.85
N LEU A 37 10.36 -4.77 -3.88
CA LEU A 37 11.46 -3.84 -4.17
C LEU A 37 11.89 -3.01 -2.96
N ILE A 38 10.94 -2.43 -2.26
CA ILE A 38 11.17 -1.48 -1.17
C ILE A 38 10.19 -1.81 -0.05
N CYS A 39 10.69 -1.84 1.18
CA CYS A 39 9.83 -1.89 2.35
C CYS A 39 10.41 -1.03 3.46
N HIS A 40 9.63 -0.06 3.93
CA HIS A 40 9.94 0.77 5.08
C HIS A 40 8.96 0.51 6.20
N VAL A 41 9.45 0.50 7.43
CA VAL A 41 8.62 0.40 8.64
C VAL A 41 8.74 1.69 9.47
N ALA A 42 7.65 2.05 10.12
CA ALA A 42 7.62 3.07 11.15
C ALA A 42 7.46 2.39 12.51
N GLU A 43 8.32 2.72 13.44
CA GLU A 43 8.30 2.19 14.79
C GLU A 43 7.99 3.29 15.82
N SER A 44 7.26 2.91 16.86
CA SER A 44 7.00 3.76 18.02
C SER A 44 7.00 2.88 19.27
N ALA A 45 7.74 3.25 20.27
CA ALA A 45 7.88 2.50 21.53
C ALA A 45 8.22 1.00 21.32
N GLY A 46 9.11 0.70 20.36
CA GLY A 46 9.53 -0.68 20.04
C GLY A 46 8.50 -1.52 19.27
N GLN A 47 7.44 -0.89 18.77
CA GLN A 47 6.41 -1.58 17.98
C GLN A 47 6.30 -1.00 16.57
N VAL A 48 6.10 -1.86 15.58
CA VAL A 48 5.79 -1.44 14.20
C VAL A 48 4.37 -0.87 14.18
N VAL A 49 4.28 0.43 13.93
CA VAL A 49 3.01 1.19 13.86
C VAL A 49 2.58 1.52 12.44
N GLY A 50 3.43 1.25 11.46
CA GLY A 50 3.11 1.36 10.05
C GLY A 50 4.19 0.73 9.19
N PHE A 51 3.84 0.39 7.96
CA PHE A 51 4.80 0.05 6.92
C PHE A 51 4.28 0.48 5.55
N GLN A 52 5.22 0.70 4.65
CA GLN A 52 4.93 1.01 3.26
C GLN A 52 5.86 0.18 2.39
N ALA A 53 5.29 -0.49 1.41
CA ALA A 53 6.02 -1.34 0.49
C ALA A 53 5.78 -0.91 -0.96
N VAL A 54 6.79 -1.13 -1.80
CA VAL A 54 6.69 -1.00 -3.25
C VAL A 54 7.09 -2.32 -3.87
N GLY A 55 6.24 -2.83 -4.73
CA GLY A 55 6.51 -4.02 -5.54
C GLY A 55 6.41 -3.73 -7.03
N VAL A 56 6.80 -4.71 -7.82
CA VAL A 56 6.59 -4.73 -9.28
C VAL A 56 5.97 -6.06 -9.67
N TRP A 57 5.06 -6.03 -10.64
CA TRP A 57 4.47 -7.26 -11.19
C TRP A 57 4.18 -7.10 -12.67
N PRO A 58 3.96 -8.23 -13.38
CA PRO A 58 3.58 -8.20 -14.79
C PRO A 58 2.31 -7.37 -14.99
N GLY A 59 2.35 -6.41 -15.91
CA GLY A 59 1.23 -5.53 -16.23
C GLY A 59 1.39 -4.09 -15.76
N LEU A 60 2.34 -3.81 -14.84
CA LEU A 60 2.74 -2.42 -14.59
C LEU A 60 3.59 -1.88 -15.75
N PRO A 61 3.44 -0.59 -16.11
CA PRO A 61 4.34 0.06 -17.06
C PRO A 61 5.80 -0.03 -16.59
N GLN A 62 6.72 -0.10 -17.54
CA GLN A 62 8.15 -0.14 -17.22
C GLN A 62 8.57 1.10 -16.40
N GLY A 63 9.34 0.87 -15.35
CA GLY A 63 9.80 1.92 -14.45
C GLY A 63 8.76 2.35 -13.39
N TRP A 64 7.60 1.68 -13.33
CA TRP A 64 6.62 1.93 -12.27
C TRP A 64 6.78 0.93 -11.13
N GLY A 65 6.44 1.38 -9.92
CA GLY A 65 6.27 0.52 -8.75
C GLY A 65 4.86 0.65 -8.18
N ASP A 66 4.31 -0.42 -7.64
CA ASP A 66 3.01 -0.38 -6.95
C ASP A 66 3.22 -0.24 -5.45
N ILE A 67 2.56 0.75 -4.86
CA ILE A 67 2.74 1.13 -3.47
C ILE A 67 1.57 0.71 -2.59
N GLY A 68 1.85 0.00 -1.51
CA GLY A 68 0.90 -0.30 -0.44
C GLY A 68 1.29 0.40 0.86
N THR A 69 0.32 1.04 1.52
CA THR A 69 0.53 1.77 2.77
C THR A 69 -0.37 1.23 3.87
N PHE A 70 0.23 0.80 4.97
CA PHE A 70 -0.45 0.19 6.11
C PHE A 70 -0.04 0.93 7.39
N VAL A 71 -0.99 1.59 8.04
CA VAL A 71 -0.77 2.33 9.29
C VAL A 71 -1.76 1.86 10.35
N ALA A 72 -1.28 1.73 11.57
CA ALA A 72 -2.09 1.25 12.69
C ALA A 72 -3.36 2.11 12.87
N PRO A 73 -4.51 1.48 13.06
CA PRO A 73 -5.76 2.20 13.35
C PRO A 73 -5.58 3.18 14.51
N GLY A 74 -6.10 4.40 14.34
CA GLY A 74 -5.96 5.50 15.31
C GLY A 74 -4.65 6.30 15.21
N LEU A 75 -3.69 5.87 14.38
CA LEU A 75 -2.44 6.60 14.13
C LEU A 75 -2.34 7.24 12.74
N GLN A 76 -3.34 7.02 11.88
CA GLN A 76 -3.32 7.50 10.48
C GLN A 76 -3.21 9.03 10.35
N ALA A 77 -3.68 9.79 11.34
CA ALA A 77 -3.64 11.25 11.34
C ALA A 77 -2.34 11.85 11.90
N ARG A 78 -1.37 11.03 12.35
CA ARG A 78 -0.18 11.51 13.07
C ARG A 78 1.08 11.66 12.20
N GLY A 79 0.94 11.72 10.89
CA GLY A 79 2.07 11.93 9.97
C GLY A 79 2.87 10.66 9.62
N THR A 80 2.59 9.51 10.24
CA THR A 80 3.31 8.25 9.98
C THR A 80 3.31 7.87 8.50
N GLY A 81 2.15 7.92 7.84
CA GLY A 81 2.06 7.63 6.41
C GLY A 81 2.86 8.59 5.55
N GLN A 82 2.93 9.86 5.92
CA GLN A 82 3.69 10.88 5.18
C GLN A 82 5.20 10.70 5.34
N ALA A 83 5.66 10.35 6.55
CA ALA A 83 7.07 10.03 6.79
C ALA A 83 7.52 8.79 6.01
N LEU A 84 6.70 7.73 6.02
CA LEU A 84 6.93 6.54 5.21
C LEU A 84 6.98 6.88 3.72
N PHE A 85 6.06 7.71 3.23
CA PHE A 85 5.99 8.10 1.82
C PHE A 85 7.23 8.89 1.38
N ALA A 86 7.72 9.81 2.20
CA ALA A 86 8.95 10.56 1.90
C ALA A 86 10.16 9.62 1.75
N ALA A 87 10.33 8.67 2.67
CA ALA A 87 11.39 7.67 2.61
C ALA A 87 11.25 6.75 1.38
N THR A 88 10.02 6.32 1.08
CA THR A 88 9.73 5.47 -0.07
C THR A 88 10.01 6.17 -1.39
N CYS A 89 9.61 7.44 -1.55
CA CYS A 89 9.93 8.22 -2.75
C CYS A 89 11.45 8.36 -2.96
N ALA A 90 12.21 8.64 -1.90
CA ALA A 90 13.66 8.72 -2.00
C ALA A 90 14.28 7.39 -2.45
N ALA A 91 13.85 6.27 -1.87
CA ALA A 91 14.32 4.94 -2.25
C ALA A 91 13.89 4.53 -3.68
N ALA A 92 12.67 4.89 -4.10
CA ALA A 92 12.15 4.61 -5.43
C ALA A 92 12.94 5.35 -6.51
N ARG A 93 13.21 6.64 -6.30
CA ARG A 93 14.09 7.43 -7.21
C ARG A 93 15.50 6.83 -7.30
N ALA A 94 16.08 6.44 -6.17
CA ALA A 94 17.42 5.82 -6.13
C ALA A 94 17.47 4.48 -6.88
N ARG A 95 16.33 3.81 -7.05
CA ARG A 95 16.20 2.58 -7.85
C ARG A 95 15.81 2.83 -9.32
N GLY A 96 15.70 4.09 -9.73
CA GLY A 96 15.36 4.44 -11.11
C GLY A 96 13.88 4.27 -11.46
N LEU A 97 12.99 4.15 -10.48
CA LEU A 97 11.56 4.21 -10.74
C LEU A 97 11.18 5.62 -11.17
N VAL A 98 10.24 5.73 -12.10
CA VAL A 98 9.75 7.01 -12.64
C VAL A 98 8.35 7.38 -12.11
N ALA A 99 7.60 6.38 -11.65
CA ALA A 99 6.27 6.61 -11.08
C ALA A 99 5.88 5.53 -10.07
N LEU A 100 4.97 5.88 -9.19
CA LEU A 100 4.30 4.97 -8.28
C LEU A 100 2.82 4.84 -8.67
N ASN A 101 2.34 3.60 -8.72
CA ASN A 101 0.93 3.26 -8.80
C ASN A 101 0.39 2.96 -7.41
N ALA A 102 -0.81 3.44 -7.12
CA ALA A 102 -1.58 3.01 -5.96
C ALA A 102 -2.95 2.53 -6.42
N THR A 103 -3.25 1.25 -6.20
CA THR A 103 -4.58 0.69 -6.49
C THR A 103 -5.36 0.59 -5.18
N ILE A 104 -6.46 1.34 -5.09
CA ILE A 104 -7.20 1.54 -3.85
C ILE A 104 -8.64 1.07 -4.06
N ARG A 105 -9.18 0.31 -3.11
CA ARG A 105 -10.61 -0.01 -3.08
C ARG A 105 -11.42 1.30 -3.09
N ALA A 106 -12.49 1.37 -3.89
CA ALA A 106 -13.29 2.59 -4.02
C ALA A 106 -14.05 2.94 -2.72
N ASP A 107 -14.29 1.95 -1.85
CA ASP A 107 -14.89 2.15 -0.53
C ASP A 107 -13.87 2.51 0.59
N ASN A 108 -12.56 2.46 0.30
CA ASN A 108 -11.49 2.85 1.24
C ASN A 108 -11.28 4.37 1.24
N ARG A 109 -12.22 5.12 1.84
CA ARG A 109 -12.15 6.58 1.91
C ARG A 109 -10.87 7.11 2.57
N PRO A 110 -10.36 6.55 3.68
CA PRO A 110 -9.08 6.99 4.26
C PRO A 110 -7.89 6.83 3.32
N GLY A 111 -7.79 5.71 2.60
CA GLY A 111 -6.76 5.45 1.61
C GLY A 111 -6.83 6.42 0.43
N LEU A 112 -8.03 6.62 -0.13
CA LEU A 112 -8.26 7.59 -1.20
C LEU A 112 -7.84 9.01 -0.77
N ALA A 113 -8.21 9.43 0.44
CA ALA A 113 -7.84 10.74 0.96
C ALA A 113 -6.32 10.87 1.22
N PHE A 114 -5.67 9.80 1.69
CA PHE A 114 -4.22 9.79 1.90
C PHE A 114 -3.46 9.99 0.59
N TYR A 115 -3.75 9.17 -0.43
CA TYR A 115 -3.04 9.25 -1.71
C TYR A 115 -3.34 10.55 -2.46
N ALA A 116 -4.56 11.10 -2.37
CA ALA A 116 -4.87 12.42 -2.92
C ALA A 116 -4.02 13.53 -2.28
N ARG A 117 -3.91 13.55 -0.94
CA ARG A 117 -3.06 14.53 -0.24
C ARG A 117 -1.56 14.33 -0.52
N ALA A 118 -1.13 13.10 -0.81
CA ALA A 118 0.23 12.80 -1.19
C ALA A 118 0.57 13.24 -2.63
N GLY A 119 -0.43 13.68 -3.42
CA GLY A 119 -0.25 14.20 -4.76
C GLY A 119 -0.49 13.18 -5.88
N PHE A 120 -1.06 12.01 -5.55
CA PHE A 120 -1.48 11.05 -6.58
C PHE A 120 -2.70 11.54 -7.33
N VAL A 121 -2.73 11.30 -8.64
CA VAL A 121 -3.85 11.61 -9.55
C VAL A 121 -4.49 10.34 -10.08
N ASP A 122 -5.81 10.36 -10.21
CA ASP A 122 -6.59 9.22 -10.75
C ASP A 122 -6.26 9.04 -12.24
N TYR A 123 -6.06 7.79 -12.69
CA TYR A 123 -5.82 7.50 -14.10
C TYR A 123 -6.64 6.30 -14.62
N ALA A 124 -7.17 5.45 -13.74
CA ALA A 124 -8.04 4.34 -14.12
C ALA A 124 -9.01 3.98 -12.98
N GLU A 125 -10.16 3.45 -13.36
CA GLU A 125 -11.18 2.95 -12.45
C GLU A 125 -11.70 1.59 -12.95
N ASP A 126 -12.03 0.72 -12.01
CA ASP A 126 -12.70 -0.55 -12.26
C ASP A 126 -13.85 -0.70 -11.25
N PRO A 127 -15.04 -0.19 -11.60
CA PRO A 127 -16.19 -0.22 -10.69
C PRO A 127 -16.74 -1.63 -10.47
N GLY A 128 -16.40 -2.57 -11.36
CA GLY A 128 -16.83 -3.96 -11.26
C GLY A 128 -15.91 -4.86 -10.45
N TRP A 129 -14.79 -4.34 -9.97
CA TRP A 129 -13.84 -5.15 -9.21
C TRP A 129 -14.44 -5.69 -7.92
N ALA A 130 -14.29 -7.00 -7.72
CA ALA A 130 -14.82 -7.70 -6.56
C ALA A 130 -13.70 -8.24 -5.67
N LEU A 131 -13.98 -8.35 -4.39
CA LEU A 131 -13.18 -9.07 -3.40
C LEU A 131 -13.28 -10.60 -3.65
N GLU A 132 -12.41 -11.37 -2.99
CA GLU A 132 -12.41 -12.85 -3.07
C GLU A 132 -13.77 -13.46 -2.67
N ASP A 133 -14.50 -12.82 -1.74
CA ASP A 133 -15.84 -13.24 -1.31
C ASP A 133 -16.95 -12.89 -2.33
N GLY A 134 -16.59 -12.29 -3.47
CA GLY A 134 -17.49 -11.90 -4.55
C GLY A 134 -18.18 -10.54 -4.37
N ARG A 135 -17.95 -9.85 -3.25
CA ARG A 135 -18.50 -8.53 -2.99
C ARG A 135 -17.84 -7.48 -3.90
N VAL A 136 -18.64 -6.87 -4.77
CA VAL A 136 -18.18 -5.78 -5.64
C VAL A 136 -17.99 -4.52 -4.81
N VAL A 137 -16.77 -3.99 -4.80
CA VAL A 137 -16.41 -2.75 -4.10
C VAL A 137 -15.80 -1.72 -5.04
N GLY A 138 -15.41 -2.12 -6.24
CA GLY A 138 -14.67 -1.28 -7.18
C GLY A 138 -13.25 -0.94 -6.71
N ARG A 139 -12.46 -0.38 -7.62
CA ARG A 139 -11.12 0.15 -7.30
C ARG A 139 -10.76 1.34 -8.16
N VAL A 140 -9.91 2.20 -7.63
CA VAL A 140 -9.37 3.38 -8.31
C VAL A 140 -7.85 3.22 -8.35
N SER A 141 -7.26 3.39 -9.53
CA SER A 141 -5.81 3.41 -9.70
C SER A 141 -5.31 4.84 -9.82
N ARG A 142 -4.28 5.17 -9.05
CA ARG A 142 -3.69 6.48 -8.95
C ARG A 142 -2.21 6.45 -9.25
N ARG A 143 -1.72 7.49 -9.89
CA ARG A 143 -0.31 7.68 -10.27
C ARG A 143 0.31 8.85 -9.52
N PHE A 144 1.57 8.68 -9.14
CA PHE A 144 2.45 9.74 -8.64
C PHE A 144 3.77 9.69 -9.42
N ASP A 145 4.15 10.80 -10.04
CA ASP A 145 5.44 10.93 -10.74
C ASP A 145 6.56 11.23 -9.74
N LEU A 146 7.65 10.47 -9.81
CA LEU A 146 8.79 10.51 -8.88
C LEU A 146 9.79 11.63 -9.24
#